data_858ff893a27200689c5b8a5c01d1cbab
#
_entry.id   858ff893a27200689c5b8a5c01d1cbab
#
_cell.length_a   1.000
_cell.length_b   1.000
_cell.length_c   1.000
_cell.angle_alpha   90.00
_cell.angle_beta   90.00
_cell.angle_gamma   90.00
#
_symmetry.space_group_name_H-M   'P 1'
#
loop_
_entity.id
_entity.type
_entity.pdbx_description
1 polymer ?
#
loop_
_entity_poly.entity_id
_entity_poly.type
_entity_poly.pdbx_seq_one_letter_code
_entity_poly.pdbx_strand_id
1 'polypeptide(L)'
;MQIMRADRNDLEEILKLQYLAYQSEAQLVNDFNIQPLTQTLEELMDEYEKGVIYKAVDDKEQIIGSVRGYVRDGTIHIGKLMVHPNFQGRGRGIGTSLLRHIENEHKGLRKELFTSDRSIRNIKLYERNGYKRFKEEAVSENLRFVYLEKAAE
;
A
#
# COMPACT_ATOMS: atom_id res chain seq x y z
N MET A 1 1.54 -7.16 17.59
CA MET A 1 1.36 -6.16 16.50
C MET A 1 0.03 -5.44 16.68
N GLN A 2 0.04 -4.15 16.53
CA GLN A 2 -1.18 -3.34 16.54
C GLN A 2 -1.26 -2.53 15.25
N ILE A 3 -2.47 -2.34 14.75
CA ILE A 3 -2.72 -1.49 13.59
C ILE A 3 -3.58 -0.32 14.05
N MET A 4 -3.16 0.89 13.72
CA MET A 4 -3.85 2.09 14.13
C MET A 4 -3.64 3.19 13.10
N ARG A 5 -4.44 4.23 13.22
CA ARG A 5 -4.30 5.38 12.35
C ARG A 5 -2.98 6.10 12.64
N ALA A 6 -2.25 6.44 11.58
CA ALA A 6 -1.03 7.22 11.72
C ALA A 6 -1.37 8.68 11.97
N ASP A 7 -0.52 9.38 12.70
CA ASP A 7 -0.64 10.83 12.87
C ASP A 7 0.50 11.53 12.13
N ARG A 8 0.48 12.85 12.15
CA ARG A 8 1.46 13.66 11.41
C ARG A 8 2.90 13.36 11.82
N ASN A 9 3.12 13.04 13.08
CA ASN A 9 4.47 12.76 13.59
C ASN A 9 5.03 11.42 13.10
N ASP A 10 4.18 10.55 12.55
CA ASP A 10 4.62 9.25 12.03
C ASP A 10 5.12 9.32 10.59
N LEU A 11 4.83 10.41 9.87
CA LEU A 11 5.04 10.45 8.42
C LEU A 11 6.49 10.33 8.00
N GLU A 12 7.40 10.90 8.75
CA GLU A 12 8.83 10.81 8.44
C GLU A 12 9.32 9.38 8.52
N GLU A 13 8.91 8.65 9.56
CA GLU A 13 9.26 7.23 9.72
C GLU A 13 8.57 6.37 8.65
N ILE A 14 7.32 6.67 8.31
CA ILE A 14 6.59 5.96 7.25
C ILE A 14 7.29 6.16 5.90
N LEU A 15 7.77 7.36 5.61
CA LEU A 15 8.47 7.62 4.36
C LEU A 15 9.79 6.84 4.28
N LYS A 16 10.52 6.75 5.38
CA LYS A 16 11.74 5.94 5.44
C LYS A 16 11.43 4.46 5.20
N LEU A 17 10.36 3.97 5.80
CA LEU A 17 9.89 2.60 5.56
C LEU A 17 9.54 2.40 4.09
N GLN A 18 8.88 3.37 3.47
CA GLN A 18 8.51 3.33 2.06
C GLN A 18 9.74 3.18 1.17
N TYR A 19 10.76 3.99 1.38
CA TYR A 19 11.99 3.89 0.59
C TYR A 19 12.64 2.52 0.71
N LEU A 20 12.60 1.95 1.90
CA LEU A 20 13.17 0.64 2.15
C LEU A 20 12.33 -0.48 1.51
N ALA A 21 11.02 -0.42 1.70
CA ALA A 21 10.10 -1.47 1.24
C ALA A 21 10.00 -1.53 -0.29
N TYR A 22 10.10 -0.39 -0.98
CA TYR A 22 9.94 -0.34 -2.43
C TYR A 22 11.21 -0.62 -3.22
N GLN A 23 12.33 -0.91 -2.57
CA GLN A 23 13.57 -1.32 -3.26
C GLN A 23 13.34 -2.59 -4.10
N SER A 24 12.62 -3.56 -3.55
CA SER A 24 12.33 -4.80 -4.27
C SER A 24 11.44 -4.56 -5.50
N GLU A 25 10.47 -3.65 -5.40
CA GLU A 25 9.62 -3.29 -6.55
C GLU A 25 10.44 -2.61 -7.64
N ALA A 26 11.36 -1.73 -7.27
CA ALA A 26 12.26 -1.08 -8.21
C ALA A 26 13.13 -2.09 -8.97
N GLN A 27 13.61 -3.12 -8.26
CA GLN A 27 14.40 -4.19 -8.88
C GLN A 27 13.57 -4.97 -9.91
N LEU A 28 12.30 -5.25 -9.62
CA LEU A 28 11.43 -5.98 -10.54
C LEU A 28 11.26 -5.27 -11.88
N VAL A 29 11.18 -3.95 -11.88
CA VAL A 29 11.00 -3.15 -13.09
C VAL A 29 12.28 -2.51 -13.59
N ASN A 30 13.40 -2.76 -12.90
CA ASN A 30 14.72 -2.21 -13.22
C ASN A 30 14.68 -0.67 -13.35
N ASP A 31 14.01 -0.01 -12.40
CA ASP A 31 13.87 1.44 -12.39
C ASP A 31 13.79 1.92 -10.94
N PHE A 32 14.80 2.64 -10.47
CA PHE A 32 14.87 3.14 -9.10
C PHE A 32 14.34 4.57 -8.97
N ASN A 33 13.72 5.09 -10.03
CA ASN A 33 13.06 6.39 -10.04
C ASN A 33 11.54 6.28 -10.01
N ILE A 34 11.01 5.12 -9.61
CA ILE A 34 9.56 4.93 -9.46
C ILE A 34 9.04 5.87 -8.37
N GLN A 35 7.78 6.27 -8.51
CA GLN A 35 7.17 7.27 -7.64
C GLN A 35 7.37 7.02 -6.14
N PRO A 36 7.21 5.78 -5.63
CA PRO A 36 7.42 5.54 -4.19
C PRO A 36 8.81 5.87 -3.68
N LEU A 37 9.84 5.80 -4.54
CA LEU A 37 11.22 6.09 -4.15
C LEU A 37 11.60 7.55 -4.33
N THR A 38 10.80 8.34 -5.04
CA THR A 38 11.06 9.76 -5.26
C THR A 38 10.10 10.66 -4.51
N GLN A 39 9.07 10.10 -3.89
CA GLN A 39 8.11 10.87 -3.12
C GLN A 39 8.79 11.63 -1.98
N THR A 40 8.44 12.91 -1.83
CA THR A 40 8.96 13.77 -0.76
C THR A 40 8.05 13.70 0.47
N LEU A 41 8.59 14.12 1.61
CA LEU A 41 7.79 14.23 2.83
C LEU A 41 6.61 15.19 2.65
N GLU A 42 6.84 16.29 1.94
CA GLU A 42 5.78 17.27 1.66
C GLU A 42 4.64 16.65 0.87
N GLU A 43 4.97 15.83 -0.13
CA GLU A 43 3.96 15.11 -0.91
C GLU A 43 3.20 14.09 -0.07
N LEU A 44 3.90 13.39 0.83
CA LEU A 44 3.26 12.46 1.76
C LEU A 44 2.34 13.19 2.74
N MET A 45 2.74 14.36 3.23
CA MET A 45 1.90 15.18 4.08
C MET A 45 0.61 15.60 3.37
N ASP A 46 0.68 15.89 2.08
CA ASP A 46 -0.50 16.21 1.28
C ASP A 46 -1.46 15.01 1.20
N GLU A 47 -0.93 13.80 0.99
CA GLU A 47 -1.75 12.58 1.00
C GLU A 47 -2.38 12.34 2.38
N TYR A 48 -1.64 12.61 3.44
CA TYR A 48 -2.15 12.49 4.80
C TYR A 48 -3.35 13.40 5.05
N GLU A 49 -3.29 14.63 4.56
CA GLU A 49 -4.37 15.59 4.74
C GLU A 49 -5.61 15.26 3.89
N LYS A 50 -5.40 14.65 2.73
CA LYS A 50 -6.50 14.33 1.80
C LYS A 50 -7.10 12.96 1.97
N GLY A 51 -6.50 12.10 2.78
CA GLY A 51 -6.94 10.72 2.92
C GLY A 51 -6.70 10.16 4.30
N VAL A 52 -6.43 8.87 4.35
CA VAL A 52 -6.14 8.15 5.60
C VAL A 52 -4.86 7.35 5.46
N ILE A 53 -4.11 7.26 6.53
CA ILE A 53 -2.90 6.44 6.59
C ILE A 53 -2.98 5.59 7.87
N TYR A 54 -2.72 4.30 7.74
CA TYR A 54 -2.65 3.37 8.87
C TYR A 54 -1.25 2.85 9.00
N LYS A 55 -0.84 2.56 10.23
CA LYS A 55 0.46 1.99 10.55
C LYS A 55 0.28 0.70 11.33
N ALA A 56 1.19 -0.24 11.10
CA ALA A 56 1.33 -1.44 11.92
C ALA A 56 2.58 -1.27 12.76
N VAL A 57 2.45 -1.45 14.07
CA VAL A 57 3.58 -1.32 15.00
C VAL A 57 3.84 -2.64 15.72
N ASP A 58 5.10 -2.91 16.01
CA ASP A 58 5.49 -4.10 16.77
C ASP A 58 5.46 -3.81 18.27
N ASP A 59 5.94 -4.77 19.09
CA ASP A 59 5.93 -4.66 20.53
C ASP A 59 6.86 -3.56 21.06
N LYS A 60 7.78 -3.08 20.23
CA LYS A 60 8.70 -1.98 20.55
C LYS A 60 8.24 -0.65 19.99
N GLU A 61 6.98 -0.60 19.54
CA GLU A 61 6.37 0.58 18.92
C GLU A 61 7.07 1.04 17.64
N GLN A 62 7.82 0.15 16.99
CA GLN A 62 8.44 0.41 15.71
C GLN A 62 7.40 0.22 14.59
N ILE A 63 7.37 1.13 13.63
CA ILE A 63 6.49 1.01 12.47
C ILE A 63 7.07 -0.03 11.52
N ILE A 64 6.33 -1.14 11.33
CA ILE A 64 6.78 -2.26 10.51
C ILE A 64 5.94 -2.44 9.24
N GLY A 65 4.90 -1.66 9.08
CA GLY A 65 4.06 -1.69 7.89
C GLY A 65 3.15 -0.49 7.84
N SER A 66 2.58 -0.24 6.66
CA SER A 66 1.65 0.86 6.47
C SER A 66 0.78 0.61 5.24
N VAL A 67 -0.39 1.25 5.21
CA VAL A 67 -1.28 1.28 4.07
C VAL A 67 -1.99 2.63 4.10
N ARG A 68 -2.34 3.15 2.94
CA ARG A 68 -3.09 4.40 2.89
C ARG A 68 -4.11 4.42 1.77
N GLY A 69 -4.98 5.41 1.80
CA GLY A 69 -5.99 5.55 0.78
C GLY A 69 -6.74 6.86 0.86
N TYR A 70 -7.59 7.07 -0.12
CA TYR A 70 -8.49 8.21 -0.16
C TYR A 70 -9.82 7.79 -0.78
N VAL A 71 -10.88 8.47 -0.38
CA VAL A 71 -12.23 8.18 -0.88
C VAL A 71 -12.58 9.17 -1.99
N ARG A 72 -13.11 8.63 -3.08
CA ARG A 72 -13.56 9.43 -4.21
C ARG A 72 -14.69 8.69 -4.94
N ASP A 73 -15.81 9.37 -5.13
CA ASP A 73 -16.95 8.83 -5.89
C ASP A 73 -17.38 7.43 -5.46
N GLY A 74 -17.51 7.22 -4.16
CA GLY A 74 -17.97 5.93 -3.62
C GLY A 74 -16.95 4.82 -3.60
N THR A 75 -15.69 5.13 -3.88
CA THR A 75 -14.59 4.17 -3.90
C THR A 75 -13.48 4.60 -2.93
N ILE A 76 -12.97 3.66 -2.15
CA ILE A 76 -11.71 3.85 -1.42
C ILE A 76 -10.57 3.39 -2.33
N HIS A 77 -9.70 4.31 -2.69
CA HIS A 77 -8.51 4.02 -3.48
C HIS A 77 -7.36 3.71 -2.53
N ILE A 78 -6.99 2.45 -2.47
CA ILE A 78 -5.98 1.93 -1.54
C ILE A 78 -4.62 1.91 -2.23
N GLY A 79 -3.59 2.36 -1.52
CA GLY A 79 -2.25 2.37 -2.07
C GLY A 79 -1.18 2.24 -1.02
N LYS A 80 0.05 2.10 -1.50
CA LYS A 80 1.24 2.03 -0.66
C LYS A 80 1.12 1.03 0.48
N LEU A 81 0.52 -0.14 0.19
CA LEU A 81 0.56 -1.27 1.11
C LEU A 81 2.00 -1.77 1.17
N MET A 82 2.62 -1.68 2.32
CA MET A 82 4.02 -2.03 2.47
C MET A 82 4.30 -2.65 3.82
N VAL A 83 5.28 -3.55 3.84
CA VAL A 83 5.76 -4.23 5.04
C VAL A 83 7.27 -4.13 5.05
N HIS A 84 7.85 -3.84 6.22
CA HIS A 84 9.29 -3.79 6.39
C HIS A 84 9.90 -5.12 5.91
N PRO A 85 10.99 -5.09 5.11
CA PRO A 85 11.57 -6.33 4.55
C PRO A 85 11.88 -7.42 5.58
N ASN A 86 12.28 -7.05 6.79
CA ASN A 86 12.60 -8.02 7.83
C ASN A 86 11.36 -8.69 8.43
N PHE A 87 10.16 -8.21 8.10
CA PHE A 87 8.89 -8.70 8.64
C PHE A 87 7.98 -9.30 7.57
N GLN A 88 8.48 -9.45 6.35
CA GLN A 88 7.70 -10.01 5.24
C GLN A 88 7.69 -11.53 5.27
N GLY A 89 6.59 -12.12 4.75
CA GLY A 89 6.49 -13.54 4.49
C GLY A 89 6.27 -14.42 5.71
N ARG A 90 6.36 -15.73 5.49
CA ARG A 90 6.31 -16.79 6.53
C ARG A 90 5.09 -16.73 7.44
N GLY A 91 3.90 -16.42 6.89
CA GLY A 91 2.66 -16.44 7.66
C GLY A 91 2.52 -15.33 8.69
N ARG A 92 3.34 -14.30 8.63
CA ARG A 92 3.20 -13.15 9.55
C ARG A 92 1.92 -12.37 9.27
N GLY A 93 1.46 -12.33 8.01
CA GLY A 93 0.16 -11.77 7.65
C GLY A 93 0.00 -10.26 7.86
N ILE A 94 1.10 -9.52 7.97
CA ILE A 94 1.03 -8.07 8.23
C ILE A 94 0.34 -7.34 7.08
N GLY A 95 0.71 -7.66 5.83
CA GLY A 95 0.09 -7.05 4.66
C GLY A 95 -1.40 -7.33 4.58
N THR A 96 -1.80 -8.58 4.82
CA THR A 96 -3.21 -8.96 4.84
C THR A 96 -3.96 -8.21 5.95
N SER A 97 -3.36 -8.11 7.13
CA SER A 97 -3.97 -7.42 8.27
C SER A 97 -4.18 -5.94 7.98
N LEU A 98 -3.20 -5.29 7.37
CA LEU A 98 -3.32 -3.88 6.97
C LEU A 98 -4.41 -3.68 5.92
N LEU A 99 -4.44 -4.55 4.92
CA LEU A 99 -5.45 -4.49 3.87
C LEU A 99 -6.86 -4.64 4.45
N ARG A 100 -7.05 -5.63 5.32
CA ARG A 100 -8.34 -5.85 5.97
C ARG A 100 -8.74 -4.70 6.89
N HIS A 101 -7.76 -4.09 7.53
CA HIS A 101 -8.05 -2.96 8.42
C HIS A 101 -8.63 -1.78 7.63
N ILE A 102 -7.99 -1.39 6.53
CA ILE A 102 -8.51 -0.27 5.73
C ILE A 102 -9.84 -0.63 5.08
N GLU A 103 -10.06 -1.88 4.68
CA GLU A 103 -11.35 -2.33 4.17
C GLU A 103 -12.45 -2.21 5.23
N ASN A 104 -12.15 -2.67 6.45
CA ASN A 104 -13.12 -2.64 7.55
C ASN A 104 -13.50 -1.22 7.96
N GLU A 105 -12.58 -0.29 7.85
CA GLU A 105 -12.84 1.12 8.14
C GLU A 105 -13.63 1.82 7.02
N HIS A 106 -13.80 1.15 5.88
CA HIS A 106 -14.48 1.72 4.71
C HIS A 106 -15.52 0.75 4.13
N LYS A 107 -16.25 0.08 5.01
CA LYS A 107 -17.35 -0.80 4.61
C LYS A 107 -18.40 0.01 3.85
N GLY A 108 -19.00 -0.61 2.86
CA GLY A 108 -19.99 0.07 2.02
C GLY A 108 -19.40 0.80 0.82
N LEU A 109 -18.08 0.87 0.71
CA LEU A 109 -17.42 1.47 -0.44
C LEU A 109 -16.80 0.39 -1.32
N ARG A 110 -16.79 0.63 -2.62
CA ARG A 110 -16.00 -0.16 -3.55
C ARG A 110 -14.53 0.04 -3.23
N LYS A 111 -13.70 -0.99 -3.39
CA LYS A 111 -12.25 -0.92 -3.14
C LYS A 111 -11.52 -1.04 -4.47
N GLU A 112 -10.52 -0.20 -4.66
CA GLU A 112 -9.68 -0.24 -5.84
C GLU A 112 -8.22 -0.06 -5.44
N LEU A 113 -7.33 -0.80 -6.10
CA LEU A 113 -5.89 -0.66 -5.91
C LEU A 113 -5.16 -1.07 -7.18
N PHE A 114 -3.87 -0.79 -7.23
CA PHE A 114 -3.06 -1.18 -8.36
C PHE A 114 -1.67 -1.60 -7.90
N THR A 115 -0.99 -2.36 -8.75
CA THR A 115 0.39 -2.77 -8.53
C THR A 115 1.05 -3.03 -9.88
N SER A 116 2.38 -3.17 -9.89
CA SER A 116 3.10 -3.56 -11.09
C SER A 116 2.67 -4.95 -11.55
N ASP A 117 2.56 -5.15 -12.87
CA ASP A 117 2.26 -6.46 -13.43
C ASP A 117 3.35 -7.49 -13.15
N ARG A 118 4.55 -7.04 -12.77
CA ARG A 118 5.66 -7.91 -12.37
C ARG A 118 5.63 -8.27 -10.90
N SER A 119 4.79 -7.63 -10.12
CA SER A 119 4.66 -7.89 -8.69
C SER A 119 3.69 -9.05 -8.44
N ILE A 120 4.10 -10.25 -8.81
CA ILE A 120 3.28 -11.45 -8.71
C ILE A 120 2.82 -11.69 -7.27
N ARG A 121 3.69 -11.44 -6.31
CA ARG A 121 3.39 -11.60 -4.88
C ARG A 121 2.23 -10.71 -4.45
N ASN A 122 2.24 -9.44 -4.85
CA ASN A 122 1.17 -8.50 -4.52
C ASN A 122 -0.13 -8.87 -5.21
N ILE A 123 -0.05 -9.23 -6.49
CA ILE A 123 -1.25 -9.65 -7.24
C ILE A 123 -1.92 -10.84 -6.57
N LYS A 124 -1.13 -11.83 -6.17
CA LYS A 124 -1.66 -13.01 -5.46
C LYS A 124 -2.28 -12.63 -4.12
N LEU A 125 -1.66 -11.73 -3.38
CA LEU A 125 -2.19 -11.24 -2.11
C LEU A 125 -3.59 -10.63 -2.33
N TYR A 126 -3.72 -9.77 -3.31
CA TYR A 126 -4.99 -9.10 -3.60
C TYR A 126 -6.03 -10.08 -4.07
N GLU A 127 -5.67 -10.98 -4.98
CA GLU A 127 -6.62 -11.98 -5.50
C GLU A 127 -7.12 -12.92 -4.39
N ARG A 128 -6.23 -13.32 -3.47
CA ARG A 128 -6.64 -14.13 -2.30
C ARG A 128 -7.62 -13.39 -1.39
N ASN A 129 -7.58 -12.06 -1.41
CA ASN A 129 -8.48 -11.25 -0.60
C ASN A 129 -9.70 -10.76 -1.35
N GLY A 130 -10.00 -11.36 -2.51
CA GLY A 130 -11.25 -11.12 -3.23
C GLY A 130 -11.19 -10.06 -4.30
N TYR A 131 -10.01 -9.55 -4.62
CA TYR A 131 -9.85 -8.54 -5.67
C TYR A 131 -9.78 -9.21 -7.03
N LYS A 132 -10.31 -8.53 -8.05
CA LYS A 132 -10.30 -8.99 -9.45
C LYS A 132 -9.69 -7.93 -10.32
N ARG A 133 -8.87 -8.35 -11.28
CA ARG A 133 -8.28 -7.44 -12.26
C ARG A 133 -9.36 -6.86 -13.15
N PHE A 134 -9.28 -5.59 -13.47
CA PHE A 134 -10.25 -4.95 -14.36
C PHE A 134 -9.63 -4.01 -15.38
N LYS A 135 -8.37 -3.62 -15.20
CA LYS A 135 -7.73 -2.67 -16.10
C LYS A 135 -6.21 -2.80 -16.01
N GLU A 136 -5.52 -2.47 -17.11
CA GLU A 136 -4.07 -2.33 -17.13
C GLU A 136 -3.70 -1.00 -17.77
N GLU A 137 -2.55 -0.46 -17.38
CA GLU A 137 -2.07 0.83 -17.87
C GLU A 137 -0.56 0.84 -17.97
N ALA A 138 -0.02 1.18 -19.15
CA ALA A 138 1.41 1.35 -19.33
C ALA A 138 1.81 2.72 -18.75
N VAL A 139 2.79 2.73 -17.86
CA VAL A 139 3.28 3.94 -17.19
C VAL A 139 4.58 4.40 -17.84
N SER A 140 5.47 3.47 -18.15
CA SER A 140 6.75 3.73 -18.82
C SER A 140 7.14 2.48 -19.60
N GLU A 141 8.32 2.50 -20.22
CA GLU A 141 8.85 1.31 -20.91
C GLU A 141 8.95 0.09 -19.99
N ASN A 142 9.28 0.33 -18.72
CA ASN A 142 9.57 -0.75 -17.78
C ASN A 142 8.44 -1.00 -16.79
N LEU A 143 7.43 -0.14 -16.74
CA LEU A 143 6.40 -0.20 -15.70
C LEU A 143 5.02 -0.22 -16.31
N ARG A 144 4.26 -1.26 -15.95
CA ARG A 144 2.85 -1.42 -16.31
C ARG A 144 2.06 -1.71 -15.05
N PHE A 145 0.97 -0.99 -14.83
CA PHE A 145 0.09 -1.21 -13.68
C PHE A 145 -1.07 -2.11 -14.03
N VAL A 146 -1.38 -3.02 -13.10
CA VAL A 146 -2.59 -3.83 -13.09
C VAL A 146 -3.50 -3.26 -12.01
N TYR A 147 -4.72 -2.92 -12.37
CA TYR A 147 -5.72 -2.39 -11.44
C TYR A 147 -6.67 -3.51 -11.03
N LEU A 148 -6.95 -3.60 -9.75
CA LEU A 148 -7.84 -4.61 -9.19
C LEU A 148 -8.92 -3.93 -8.35
N GLU A 149 -10.08 -4.57 -8.28
CA GLU A 149 -11.24 -4.03 -7.57
C GLU A 149 -11.94 -5.09 -6.74
N LYS A 150 -12.64 -4.62 -5.73
CA LYS A 150 -13.47 -5.45 -4.88
C LYS A 150 -14.75 -4.68 -4.58
N ALA A 151 -15.89 -5.36 -4.73
CA ALA A 151 -17.19 -4.72 -4.52
C ALA A 151 -17.38 -4.31 -3.06
N ALA A 152 -18.27 -3.34 -2.85
CA ALA A 152 -18.70 -2.96 -1.51
C ALA A 152 -19.38 -4.15 -0.81
N GLU A 153 -19.19 -4.23 0.50
CA GLU A 153 -19.80 -5.28 1.32
C GLU A 153 -21.00 -4.74 2.09
#